data_9af25ae25ab70eff8ab81b45c960d10f
#
_entry.id   9af25ae25ab70eff8ab81b45c960d10f
#
_cell.length_a   1.000
_cell.length_b   1.000
_cell.length_c   1.000
_cell.angle_alpha   90.00
_cell.angle_beta   90.00
_cell.angle_gamma   90.00
#
_symmetry.space_group_name_H-M   'P 1'
#
loop_
_entity.id
_entity.type
_entity.pdbx_description
1 polymer ?
#
loop_
_entity_poly.entity_id
_entity_poly.type
_entity_poly.pdbx_seq_one_letter_code
_entity_poly.pdbx_strand_id
1 'polypeptide(L)'
;QQKGGKEGASGMNTPDELKALHEKCDAFADQIDEITNRRNASRRVAELVYKISKAQGYSEHDALLYYLVGLIYDIGFLNIDPVILRSEHITEEQFNVIKTHTSIGTNMVFFIDEKNRGLFKDGVSKHHENLDGSGYPAGLKGDEIPYIARVLRVAETYIALVSSRDYKSIKDRDSALRELYEQKSQYDQDIVKTLDDIV
;
A
#
# COMPACT_ATOMS: atom_id res chain seq x y z
N GLN A 1 -20.69 21.50 14.53
CA GLN A 1 -19.39 21.51 13.85
C GLN A 1 -19.48 20.55 12.67
N GLN A 2 -19.58 21.12 11.48
CA GLN A 2 -19.64 20.38 10.22
C GLN A 2 -18.28 19.71 9.98
N LYS A 3 -18.28 18.39 9.93
CA LYS A 3 -17.16 17.63 9.34
C LYS A 3 -17.16 17.97 7.85
N GLY A 4 -16.10 18.65 7.38
CA GLY A 4 -15.92 18.98 5.99
C GLY A 4 -16.06 17.73 5.13
N GLY A 5 -16.95 17.80 4.14
CA GLY A 5 -17.11 16.75 3.16
C GLY A 5 -15.78 16.54 2.44
N LYS A 6 -15.28 15.30 2.48
CA LYS A 6 -14.16 14.90 1.63
C LYS A 6 -14.70 14.94 0.20
N GLU A 7 -14.17 15.85 -0.61
CA GLU A 7 -14.48 15.93 -2.03
C GLU A 7 -14.11 14.57 -2.66
N GLY A 8 -15.12 13.80 -3.00
CA GLY A 8 -14.95 12.59 -3.78
C GLY A 8 -14.46 12.91 -5.18
N ALA A 9 -13.62 12.07 -5.72
CA ALA A 9 -13.15 12.16 -7.10
C ALA A 9 -14.36 12.39 -8.05
N SER A 10 -14.18 13.28 -9.03
CA SER A 10 -15.21 13.66 -9.97
C SER A 10 -15.73 12.47 -10.80
N GLY A 11 -16.87 11.93 -10.40
CA GLY A 11 -17.57 10.86 -11.08
C GLY A 11 -17.28 9.46 -10.52
N MET A 12 -18.35 8.73 -10.21
CA MET A 12 -18.26 7.34 -9.79
C MET A 12 -18.02 6.43 -11.00
N ASN A 13 -17.20 5.41 -10.82
CA ASN A 13 -17.05 4.34 -11.80
C ASN A 13 -18.34 3.51 -11.90
N THR A 14 -18.67 3.08 -13.09
CA THR A 14 -19.74 2.08 -13.29
C THR A 14 -19.25 0.71 -12.77
N PRO A 15 -20.17 -0.23 -12.46
CA PRO A 15 -19.77 -1.60 -12.10
C PRO A 15 -18.90 -2.29 -13.15
N ASP A 16 -19.16 -2.07 -14.43
CA ASP A 16 -18.35 -2.64 -15.52
C ASP A 16 -16.94 -2.03 -15.58
N GLU A 17 -16.82 -0.73 -15.36
CA GLU A 17 -15.53 -0.05 -15.26
C GLU A 17 -14.70 -0.59 -14.07
N LEU A 18 -15.31 -0.75 -12.91
CA LEU A 18 -14.65 -1.32 -11.74
C LEU A 18 -14.24 -2.77 -11.96
N LYS A 19 -15.08 -3.57 -12.60
CA LYS A 19 -14.76 -4.96 -12.94
C LYS A 19 -13.56 -5.05 -13.88
N ALA A 20 -13.55 -4.25 -14.94
CA ALA A 20 -12.43 -4.22 -15.89
C ALA A 20 -11.14 -3.78 -15.23
N LEU A 21 -11.21 -2.77 -14.36
CA LEU A 21 -10.05 -2.30 -13.61
C LEU A 21 -9.54 -3.35 -12.62
N HIS A 22 -10.44 -4.05 -11.94
CA HIS A 22 -10.11 -5.14 -11.02
C HIS A 22 -9.36 -6.27 -11.75
N GLU A 23 -9.84 -6.69 -12.89
CA GLU A 23 -9.18 -7.74 -13.69
C GLU A 23 -7.74 -7.37 -14.06
N LYS A 24 -7.50 -6.12 -14.45
CA LYS A 24 -6.14 -5.62 -14.74
C LYS A 24 -5.25 -5.58 -13.50
N CYS A 25 -5.75 -5.04 -12.40
CA CYS A 25 -5.00 -4.93 -11.15
C CYS A 25 -4.70 -6.33 -10.58
N ASP A 26 -5.61 -7.27 -10.68
CA ASP A 26 -5.44 -8.65 -10.24
C ASP A 26 -4.33 -9.36 -11.01
N ALA A 27 -4.26 -9.17 -12.33
CA ALA A 27 -3.20 -9.70 -13.16
C ALA A 27 -1.82 -9.13 -12.77
N PHE A 28 -1.73 -7.84 -12.49
CA PHE A 28 -0.49 -7.23 -11.99
C PHE A 28 -0.12 -7.73 -10.59
N ALA A 29 -1.11 -7.93 -9.71
CA ALA A 29 -0.85 -8.48 -8.37
C ALA A 29 -0.16 -9.85 -8.44
N ASP A 30 -0.60 -10.73 -9.34
CA ASP A 30 0.04 -12.03 -9.57
C ASP A 30 1.50 -11.88 -10.01
N GLN A 31 1.78 -10.98 -10.94
CA GLN A 31 3.13 -10.71 -11.42
C GLN A 31 4.04 -10.12 -10.32
N ILE A 32 3.52 -9.19 -9.53
CA ILE A 32 4.24 -8.58 -8.41
C ILE A 32 4.60 -9.63 -7.37
N ASP A 33 3.64 -10.46 -6.98
CA ASP A 33 3.84 -11.51 -5.97
C ASP A 33 4.87 -12.54 -6.45
N GLU A 34 4.86 -12.90 -7.74
CA GLU A 34 5.82 -13.81 -8.34
C GLU A 34 7.24 -13.23 -8.30
N ILE A 35 7.45 -12.00 -8.78
CA ILE A 35 8.78 -11.41 -8.86
C ILE A 35 9.38 -11.09 -7.48
N THR A 36 8.54 -10.76 -6.51
CA THR A 36 8.95 -10.46 -5.13
C THR A 36 9.00 -11.70 -4.24
N ASN A 37 8.61 -12.86 -4.77
CA ASN A 37 8.48 -14.12 -4.00
C ASN A 37 7.65 -13.96 -2.71
N ARG A 38 6.58 -13.17 -2.80
CA ARG A 38 5.67 -12.90 -1.68
C ARG A 38 4.28 -13.44 -1.98
N ARG A 39 4.11 -14.72 -1.75
CA ARG A 39 2.91 -15.45 -2.12
C ARG A 39 1.64 -14.80 -1.57
N ASN A 40 0.75 -14.41 -2.48
CA ASN A 40 -0.55 -13.82 -2.18
C ASN A 40 -0.52 -12.54 -1.31
N ALA A 41 0.64 -11.88 -1.19
CA ALA A 41 0.81 -10.72 -0.33
C ALA A 41 0.02 -9.52 -0.82
N SER A 42 0.00 -9.26 -2.12
CA SER A 42 -0.72 -8.12 -2.71
C SER A 42 -2.22 -8.17 -2.38
N ARG A 43 -2.86 -9.33 -2.51
CA ARG A 43 -4.29 -9.49 -2.18
C ARG A 43 -4.56 -9.35 -0.70
N ARG A 44 -3.69 -9.89 0.15
CA ARG A 44 -3.83 -9.78 1.61
C ARG A 44 -3.72 -8.33 2.06
N VAL A 45 -2.80 -7.56 1.50
CA VAL A 45 -2.70 -6.12 1.75
C VAL A 45 -3.94 -5.40 1.25
N ALA A 46 -4.38 -5.67 0.03
CA ALA A 46 -5.57 -5.06 -0.57
C ALA A 46 -6.84 -5.31 0.26
N GLU A 47 -7.06 -6.53 0.70
CA GLU A 47 -8.19 -6.90 1.57
C GLU A 47 -8.16 -6.13 2.89
N LEU A 48 -6.98 -6.00 3.48
CA LEU A 48 -6.81 -5.29 4.73
C LEU A 48 -7.06 -3.79 4.58
N VAL A 49 -6.55 -3.19 3.51
CA VAL A 49 -6.83 -1.79 3.14
C VAL A 49 -8.33 -1.56 2.98
N TYR A 50 -9.03 -2.44 2.29
CA TYR A 50 -10.49 -2.37 2.15
C TYR A 50 -11.21 -2.42 3.50
N LYS A 51 -10.90 -3.40 4.33
CA LYS A 51 -11.53 -3.59 5.65
C LYS A 51 -11.29 -2.39 6.58
N ILE A 52 -10.06 -1.90 6.62
CA ILE A 52 -9.72 -0.70 7.42
C ILE A 52 -10.50 0.51 6.92
N SER A 53 -10.52 0.74 5.62
CA SER A 53 -11.21 1.90 5.02
C SER A 53 -12.71 1.85 5.28
N LYS A 54 -13.33 0.69 5.16
CA LYS A 54 -14.75 0.52 5.51
C LYS A 54 -15.02 0.81 6.97
N ALA A 55 -14.20 0.28 7.86
CA ALA A 55 -14.33 0.51 9.31
C ALA A 55 -14.14 1.99 9.68
N GLN A 56 -13.35 2.72 8.90
CA GLN A 56 -13.12 4.17 9.09
C GLN A 56 -14.17 5.05 8.40
N GLY A 57 -15.22 4.45 7.82
CA GLY A 57 -16.38 5.17 7.31
C GLY A 57 -16.27 5.63 5.85
N TYR A 58 -15.33 5.10 5.07
CA TYR A 58 -15.28 5.36 3.64
C TYR A 58 -16.43 4.65 2.92
N SER A 59 -16.88 5.22 1.80
CA SER A 59 -17.90 4.61 0.96
C SER A 59 -17.43 3.27 0.37
N GLU A 60 -18.40 2.44 -0.04
CA GLU A 60 -18.08 1.19 -0.73
C GLU A 60 -17.24 1.45 -2.00
N HIS A 61 -17.61 2.46 -2.77
CA HIS A 61 -16.88 2.85 -3.97
C HIS A 61 -15.42 3.22 -3.66
N ASP A 62 -15.20 4.08 -2.68
CA ASP A 62 -13.85 4.51 -2.30
C ASP A 62 -13.03 3.36 -1.73
N ALA A 63 -13.63 2.53 -0.87
CA ALA A 63 -12.95 1.37 -0.30
C ALA A 63 -12.56 0.35 -1.38
N LEU A 64 -13.38 0.14 -2.40
CA LEU A 64 -13.04 -0.70 -3.56
C LEU A 64 -11.88 -0.11 -4.38
N LEU A 65 -11.85 1.19 -4.60
CA LEU A 65 -10.70 1.83 -5.25
C LEU A 65 -9.43 1.68 -4.42
N TYR A 66 -9.50 1.82 -3.11
CA TYR A 66 -8.36 1.61 -2.22
C TYR A 66 -7.88 0.16 -2.25
N TYR A 67 -8.80 -0.80 -2.32
CA TYR A 67 -8.48 -2.20 -2.56
C TYR A 67 -7.67 -2.39 -3.84
N LEU A 68 -8.11 -1.77 -4.93
CA LEU A 68 -7.42 -1.88 -6.22
C LEU A 68 -6.03 -1.26 -6.18
N VAL A 69 -5.84 -0.14 -5.48
CA VAL A 69 -4.50 0.42 -5.23
C VAL A 69 -3.66 -0.57 -4.44
N GLY A 70 -4.24 -1.22 -3.43
CA GLY A 70 -3.59 -2.25 -2.63
C GLY A 70 -3.08 -3.46 -3.44
N LEU A 71 -3.75 -3.79 -4.55
CA LEU A 71 -3.30 -4.86 -5.44
C LEU A 71 -2.01 -4.50 -6.19
N ILE A 72 -1.78 -3.22 -6.49
CA ILE A 72 -0.73 -2.80 -7.43
C ILE A 72 0.27 -1.79 -6.86
N TYR A 73 0.21 -1.45 -5.57
CA TYR A 73 1.07 -0.41 -5.00
C TYR A 73 2.58 -0.67 -5.21
N ASP A 74 2.97 -1.92 -5.31
CA ASP A 74 4.34 -2.38 -5.55
C ASP A 74 4.66 -2.67 -7.04
N ILE A 75 3.83 -2.18 -7.98
CA ILE A 75 4.00 -2.44 -9.41
C ILE A 75 5.39 -2.07 -9.94
N GLY A 76 6.05 -1.10 -9.32
CA GLY A 76 7.40 -0.68 -9.70
C GLY A 76 8.45 -1.78 -9.62
N PHE A 77 8.23 -2.80 -8.79
CA PHE A 77 9.13 -3.96 -8.70
C PHE A 77 9.21 -4.75 -10.01
N LEU A 78 8.22 -4.67 -10.88
CA LEU A 78 8.26 -5.33 -12.19
C LEU A 78 9.39 -4.80 -13.08
N ASN A 79 9.91 -3.61 -12.80
CA ASN A 79 11.01 -2.97 -13.52
C ASN A 79 12.29 -2.82 -12.67
N ILE A 80 12.40 -3.56 -11.58
CA ILE A 80 13.64 -3.73 -10.80
C ILE A 80 14.27 -5.07 -11.18
N ASP A 81 15.61 -5.09 -11.26
CA ASP A 81 16.34 -6.32 -11.56
C ASP A 81 15.99 -7.42 -10.54
N PRO A 82 15.46 -8.57 -10.99
CA PRO A 82 15.11 -9.68 -10.10
C PRO A 82 16.29 -10.21 -9.26
N VAL A 83 17.52 -10.09 -9.75
CA VAL A 83 18.73 -10.48 -9.02
C VAL A 83 18.86 -9.67 -7.73
N ILE A 84 18.56 -8.37 -7.77
CA ILE A 84 18.59 -7.50 -6.59
C ILE A 84 17.49 -7.92 -5.60
N LEU A 85 16.27 -8.17 -6.10
CA LEU A 85 15.12 -8.53 -5.26
C LEU A 85 15.28 -9.88 -4.54
N ARG A 86 16.09 -10.77 -5.10
CA ARG A 86 16.33 -12.13 -4.57
C ARG A 86 17.64 -12.25 -3.79
N SER A 87 18.38 -11.16 -3.61
CA SER A 87 19.63 -11.15 -2.86
C SER A 87 19.37 -11.43 -1.38
N GLU A 88 20.13 -12.35 -0.79
CA GLU A 88 20.08 -12.65 0.65
C GLU A 88 20.60 -11.50 1.50
N HIS A 89 21.62 -10.81 0.99
CA HIS A 89 22.25 -9.66 1.64
C HIS A 89 22.17 -8.47 0.70
N ILE A 90 21.30 -7.53 1.04
CA ILE A 90 21.10 -6.30 0.26
C ILE A 90 22.11 -5.26 0.72
N THR A 91 22.95 -4.79 -0.22
CA THR A 91 23.88 -3.67 0.02
C THR A 91 23.10 -2.35 0.06
N GLU A 92 23.74 -1.30 0.58
CA GLU A 92 23.17 0.05 0.57
C GLU A 92 22.85 0.53 -0.85
N GLU A 93 23.72 0.26 -1.80
CA GLU A 93 23.51 0.59 -3.22
C GLU A 93 22.30 -0.14 -3.79
N GLN A 94 22.16 -1.43 -3.51
CA GLN A 94 21.01 -2.24 -3.93
C GLN A 94 19.72 -1.74 -3.26
N PHE A 95 19.79 -1.36 -1.99
CA PHE A 95 18.64 -0.78 -1.29
C PHE A 95 18.20 0.55 -1.90
N ASN A 96 19.13 1.39 -2.32
CA ASN A 96 18.83 2.62 -3.05
C ASN A 96 18.13 2.32 -4.40
N VAL A 97 18.51 1.26 -5.09
CA VAL A 97 17.80 0.81 -6.29
C VAL A 97 16.39 0.33 -5.94
N ILE A 98 16.23 -0.47 -4.89
CA ILE A 98 14.92 -0.95 -4.43
C ILE A 98 13.97 0.22 -4.12
N LYS A 99 14.45 1.27 -3.46
CA LYS A 99 13.63 2.46 -3.15
C LYS A 99 13.05 3.13 -4.40
N THR A 100 13.68 2.99 -5.56
CA THR A 100 13.19 3.57 -6.81
C THR A 100 11.90 2.95 -7.33
N HIS A 101 11.45 1.80 -6.77
CA HIS A 101 10.21 1.18 -7.20
C HIS A 101 9.00 2.11 -7.03
N THR A 102 9.03 3.03 -6.08
CA THR A 102 7.97 4.03 -5.88
C THR A 102 7.88 5.00 -7.06
N SER A 103 9.00 5.53 -7.52
CA SER A 103 9.06 6.44 -8.66
C SER A 103 8.80 5.72 -9.99
N ILE A 104 9.38 4.55 -10.17
CA ILE A 104 9.16 3.71 -11.36
C ILE A 104 7.68 3.34 -11.47
N GLY A 105 7.10 2.85 -10.37
CA GLY A 105 5.69 2.44 -10.34
C GLY A 105 4.73 3.58 -10.63
N THR A 106 5.03 4.80 -10.21
CA THR A 106 4.23 5.99 -10.51
C THR A 106 4.08 6.21 -12.03
N ASN A 107 5.11 5.90 -12.79
CA ASN A 107 5.07 6.00 -14.25
C ASN A 107 4.42 4.78 -14.94
N MET A 108 4.10 3.73 -14.20
CA MET A 108 3.50 2.50 -14.72
C MET A 108 1.96 2.45 -14.61
N VAL A 109 1.34 3.41 -13.95
CA VAL A 109 -0.12 3.43 -13.72
C VAL A 109 -0.90 4.17 -14.81
N PHE A 110 -0.33 4.32 -15.99
CA PHE A 110 -0.97 4.99 -17.14
C PHE A 110 -2.23 4.26 -17.66
N PHE A 111 -2.37 2.97 -17.35
CA PHE A 111 -3.55 2.17 -17.70
C PHE A 111 -4.77 2.48 -16.84
N ILE A 112 -4.59 3.24 -15.76
CA ILE A 112 -5.68 3.71 -14.91
C ILE A 112 -6.36 4.90 -15.58
N ASP A 113 -7.68 4.94 -15.56
CA ASP A 113 -8.47 6.05 -16.09
C ASP A 113 -8.10 7.38 -15.38
N GLU A 114 -8.23 8.48 -16.11
CA GLU A 114 -7.77 9.80 -15.68
C GLU A 114 -8.37 10.21 -14.32
N LYS A 115 -9.66 9.94 -14.09
CA LYS A 115 -10.34 10.32 -12.84
C LYS A 115 -9.78 9.62 -11.59
N ASN A 116 -9.20 8.42 -11.73
CA ASN A 116 -8.64 7.64 -10.62
C ASN A 116 -7.12 7.66 -10.56
N ARG A 117 -6.46 8.08 -11.63
CA ARG A 117 -5.00 8.00 -11.76
C ARG A 117 -4.25 8.70 -10.63
N GLY A 118 -4.74 9.86 -10.18
CA GLY A 118 -4.14 10.59 -9.06
C GLY A 118 -4.11 9.78 -7.77
N LEU A 119 -5.19 9.10 -7.45
CA LEU A 119 -5.27 8.23 -6.28
C LEU A 119 -4.25 7.07 -6.36
N PHE A 120 -4.16 6.40 -7.51
CA PHE A 120 -3.20 5.31 -7.71
C PHE A 120 -1.76 5.81 -7.64
N LYS A 121 -1.44 6.95 -8.25
CA LYS A 121 -0.12 7.57 -8.13
C LYS A 121 0.25 7.89 -6.69
N ASP A 122 -0.69 8.40 -5.90
CA ASP A 122 -0.47 8.70 -4.48
C ASP A 122 -0.13 7.44 -3.68
N GLY A 123 -0.86 6.36 -3.87
CA GLY A 123 -0.58 5.08 -3.21
C GLY A 123 0.77 4.50 -3.61
N VAL A 124 1.04 4.45 -4.90
CA VAL A 124 2.28 3.87 -5.45
C VAL A 124 3.51 4.67 -5.06
N SER A 125 3.44 6.01 -5.15
CA SER A 125 4.61 6.85 -4.88
C SER A 125 4.90 7.08 -3.40
N LYS A 126 3.89 7.03 -2.53
CA LYS A 126 3.98 7.54 -1.15
C LYS A 126 3.81 6.50 -0.04
N HIS A 127 3.64 5.21 -0.39
CA HIS A 127 3.39 4.16 0.62
C HIS A 127 4.59 3.86 1.53
N HIS A 128 5.77 4.37 1.25
CA HIS A 128 6.95 4.31 2.11
C HIS A 128 7.25 5.61 2.87
N GLU A 129 6.37 6.61 2.78
CA GLU A 129 6.46 7.79 3.62
C GLU A 129 6.07 7.45 5.06
N ASN A 130 6.75 8.07 6.02
CA ASN A 130 6.48 7.97 7.46
C ASN A 130 6.00 9.31 8.00
N LEU A 131 5.09 9.30 8.98
CA LEU A 131 4.49 10.54 9.51
C LEU A 131 5.52 11.56 10.00
N ASP A 132 6.68 11.11 10.48
CA ASP A 132 7.75 11.97 10.99
C ASP A 132 8.69 12.51 9.91
N GLY A 133 8.45 12.19 8.64
CA GLY A 133 9.29 12.59 7.53
C GLY A 133 10.53 11.72 7.30
N SER A 134 10.69 10.63 8.04
CA SER A 134 11.81 9.70 7.89
C SER A 134 11.70 8.75 6.71
N GLY A 135 10.56 8.75 6.02
CA GLY A 135 10.30 7.87 4.88
C GLY A 135 10.85 8.41 3.57
N TYR A 136 10.45 7.78 2.48
CA TYR A 136 10.86 8.14 1.12
C TYR A 136 9.69 8.00 0.13
N PRO A 137 9.80 8.58 -1.09
CA PRO A 137 10.94 9.30 -1.66
C PRO A 137 11.06 10.76 -1.25
N ALA A 138 9.96 11.42 -0.82
CA ALA A 138 9.92 12.86 -0.63
C ALA A 138 10.16 13.32 0.83
N GLY A 139 10.07 12.42 1.81
CA GLY A 139 10.15 12.79 3.22
C GLY A 139 8.97 13.62 3.70
N LEU A 140 7.77 13.30 3.22
CA LEU A 140 6.53 13.98 3.62
C LEU A 140 6.22 13.75 5.09
N LYS A 141 5.54 14.72 5.73
CA LYS A 141 5.19 14.67 7.15
C LYS A 141 3.69 14.78 7.35
N GLY A 142 3.17 14.03 8.31
CA GLY A 142 1.81 14.16 8.79
C GLY A 142 0.76 14.18 7.67
N ASP A 143 -0.05 15.22 7.64
CA ASP A 143 -1.16 15.36 6.69
C ASP A 143 -0.73 15.60 5.23
N GLU A 144 0.54 15.86 4.97
CA GLU A 144 1.10 15.87 3.61
C GLU A 144 1.03 14.47 2.97
N ILE A 145 0.95 13.41 3.79
CA ILE A 145 0.84 12.04 3.32
C ILE A 145 -0.65 11.71 3.12
N PRO A 146 -1.10 11.43 1.89
CA PRO A 146 -2.51 11.12 1.65
C PRO A 146 -2.94 9.83 2.35
N TYR A 147 -4.22 9.73 2.67
CA TYR A 147 -4.80 8.60 3.39
C TYR A 147 -4.44 7.26 2.79
N ILE A 148 -4.55 7.13 1.46
CA ILE A 148 -4.23 5.86 0.77
C ILE A 148 -2.80 5.39 1.07
N ALA A 149 -1.84 6.30 1.13
CA ALA A 149 -0.46 5.97 1.45
C ALA A 149 -0.29 5.58 2.94
N ARG A 150 -0.98 6.26 3.85
CA ARG A 150 -0.93 5.95 5.29
C ARG A 150 -1.56 4.59 5.61
N VAL A 151 -2.69 4.25 4.98
CA VAL A 151 -3.32 2.94 5.20
C VAL A 151 -2.52 1.81 4.56
N LEU A 152 -1.94 2.02 3.39
CA LEU A 152 -1.02 1.07 2.75
C LEU A 152 0.21 0.79 3.62
N ARG A 153 0.80 1.86 4.19
CA ARG A 153 1.98 1.74 5.06
C ARG A 153 1.72 0.81 6.25
N VAL A 154 0.59 0.97 6.91
CA VAL A 154 0.19 0.14 8.04
C VAL A 154 -0.15 -1.29 7.60
N ALA A 155 -0.97 -1.45 6.59
CA ALA A 155 -1.40 -2.75 6.09
C ALA A 155 -0.22 -3.60 5.57
N GLU A 156 0.65 -3.00 4.77
CA GLU A 156 1.86 -3.67 4.25
C GLU A 156 2.78 -4.13 5.38
N THR A 157 3.03 -3.26 6.35
CA THR A 157 3.91 -3.60 7.49
C THR A 157 3.33 -4.74 8.29
N TYR A 158 2.03 -4.72 8.59
CA TYR A 158 1.38 -5.80 9.33
C TYR A 158 1.49 -7.14 8.57
N ILE A 159 1.12 -7.17 7.29
CA ILE A 159 1.20 -8.37 6.48
C ILE A 159 2.64 -8.87 6.38
N ALA A 160 3.62 -7.99 6.25
CA ALA A 160 5.03 -8.37 6.23
C ALA A 160 5.49 -9.02 7.56
N LEU A 161 5.00 -8.53 8.69
CA LEU A 161 5.36 -9.04 10.01
C LEU A 161 4.75 -10.41 10.31
N VAL A 162 3.52 -10.65 9.86
CA VAL A 162 2.79 -11.92 10.11
C VAL A 162 2.96 -12.94 9.00
N SER A 163 3.72 -12.64 7.96
CA SER A 163 3.96 -13.53 6.83
C SER A 163 5.34 -14.16 6.89
N SER A 164 5.42 -15.41 6.44
CA SER A 164 6.69 -16.11 6.24
C SER A 164 7.52 -15.40 5.15
N ARG A 165 8.74 -15.04 5.50
CA ARG A 165 9.81 -14.68 4.57
C ARG A 165 11.02 -15.53 4.89
N ASP A 166 11.79 -15.90 3.90
CA ASP A 166 12.87 -16.90 3.97
C ASP A 166 13.92 -16.68 5.09
N TYR A 167 14.00 -15.48 5.68
CA TYR A 167 15.03 -15.11 6.67
C TYR A 167 14.49 -14.39 7.91
N LYS A 168 13.16 -14.23 8.05
CA LYS A 168 12.58 -13.56 9.22
C LYS A 168 11.64 -14.49 9.98
N SER A 169 11.76 -14.50 11.31
CA SER A 169 10.76 -15.12 12.16
C SER A 169 9.38 -14.47 11.94
N ILE A 170 8.37 -15.32 11.78
CA ILE A 170 6.98 -14.87 11.70
C ILE A 170 6.59 -14.33 13.07
N LYS A 171 6.04 -13.11 13.10
CA LYS A 171 5.42 -12.57 14.31
C LYS A 171 3.97 -13.02 14.39
N ASP A 172 3.51 -13.27 15.61
CA ASP A 172 2.07 -13.40 15.86
C ASP A 172 1.37 -12.03 15.76
N ARG A 173 0.04 -12.06 15.78
CA ARG A 173 -0.80 -10.86 15.72
C ARG A 173 -0.41 -9.81 16.77
N ASP A 174 -0.30 -10.23 18.02
CA ASP A 174 -0.08 -9.30 19.13
C ASP A 174 1.31 -8.66 19.07
N SER A 175 2.32 -9.42 18.70
CA SER A 175 3.69 -8.91 18.52
C SER A 175 3.77 -7.93 17.35
N ALA A 176 3.08 -8.19 16.25
CA ALA A 176 3.02 -7.30 15.08
C ALA A 176 2.31 -5.99 15.44
N LEU A 177 1.18 -6.05 16.12
CA LEU A 177 0.45 -4.86 16.56
C LEU A 177 1.26 -4.04 17.57
N ARG A 178 1.96 -4.70 18.49
CA ARG A 178 2.83 -4.01 19.45
C ARG A 178 3.90 -3.19 18.73
N GLU A 179 4.54 -3.74 17.71
CA GLU A 179 5.53 -3.02 16.92
C GLU A 179 4.94 -1.77 16.25
N LEU A 180 3.73 -1.90 15.65
CA LEU A 180 3.04 -0.77 15.04
C LEU A 180 2.66 0.31 16.06
N TYR A 181 2.24 -0.07 17.27
CA TYR A 181 1.94 0.89 18.34
C TYR A 181 3.19 1.55 18.92
N GLU A 182 4.29 0.84 19.03
CA GLU A 182 5.55 1.37 19.56
C GLU A 182 6.17 2.42 18.63
N GLN A 183 6.00 2.27 17.33
CA GLN A 183 6.55 3.19 16.32
C GLN A 183 5.55 4.31 15.97
N LYS A 184 5.07 5.01 16.99
CA LYS A 184 4.05 6.08 16.86
C LYS A 184 4.42 7.20 15.89
N SER A 185 5.70 7.50 15.77
CA SER A 185 6.17 8.56 14.88
C SER A 185 6.09 8.20 13.40
N GLN A 186 5.98 6.92 13.07
CA GLN A 186 6.00 6.44 11.69
C GLN A 186 4.61 6.11 11.15
N TYR A 187 3.75 5.49 11.98
CA TYR A 187 2.45 4.96 11.55
C TYR A 187 1.29 5.79 12.10
N ASP A 188 0.28 5.98 11.27
CA ASP A 188 -0.99 6.60 11.68
C ASP A 188 -1.68 5.73 12.73
N GLN A 189 -1.73 6.21 13.97
CA GLN A 189 -2.23 5.44 15.11
C GLN A 189 -3.74 5.20 15.07
N ASP A 190 -4.52 6.05 14.43
CA ASP A 190 -5.94 5.81 14.21
C ASP A 190 -6.16 4.61 13.27
N ILE A 191 -5.31 4.49 12.26
CA ILE A 191 -5.32 3.34 11.35
C ILE A 191 -4.85 2.07 12.08
N VAL A 192 -3.80 2.14 12.88
CA VAL A 192 -3.31 1.00 13.68
C VAL A 192 -4.40 0.50 14.64
N LYS A 193 -5.12 1.40 15.30
CA LYS A 193 -6.22 1.05 16.19
C LYS A 193 -7.36 0.35 15.44
N THR A 194 -7.73 0.86 14.28
CA THR A 194 -8.75 0.22 13.44
C THR A 194 -8.30 -1.18 12.98
N LEU A 195 -7.05 -1.33 12.58
CA LEU A 195 -6.45 -2.63 12.27
C LEU A 195 -6.57 -3.60 13.45
N ASP A 196 -6.21 -3.15 14.65
CA ASP A 196 -6.30 -3.96 15.88
C ASP A 196 -7.73 -4.48 16.12
N ASP A 197 -8.74 -3.66 15.85
CA ASP A 197 -10.15 -4.03 16.03
C ASP A 197 -10.64 -5.09 15.02
N ILE A 198 -9.99 -5.25 13.87
CA ILE A 198 -10.48 -6.10 12.78
C ILE A 198 -9.65 -7.37 12.51
N VAL A 199 -8.47 -7.53 13.12
CA VAL A 199 -7.58 -8.70 12.90
C VAL A 199 -7.53 -9.69 14.06
#